data_3f3061aa8e3bbbbe3e6e7e59190aa5c9
#
_entry.id   3f3061aa8e3bbbbe3e6e7e59190aa5c9
#
_cell.length_a   1.000
_cell.length_b   1.000
_cell.length_c   1.000
_cell.angle_alpha   90.00
_cell.angle_beta   90.00
_cell.angle_gamma   90.00
#
_symmetry.space_group_name_H-M   'P 1'
#
loop_
_entity.id
_entity.type
_entity.pdbx_description
1 polymer ?
#
loop_
_entity_poly.entity_id
_entity_poly.type
_entity_poly.pdbx_seq_one_letter_code
_entity_poly.pdbx_strand_id
1 'polypeptide(L)'
;AALVLDCMAGRDLLDGTTIERPETSYTDLGIALKGTRIGVIKEYFGEGLDPDVKVKVELAIKELESAGCEVKEVSLPSLPSALACYYAIMPAEVSSNLSRYDGQRFGYSSSKAKDLEQSYLWSRSEGFGHEAKRRIMIGTYVLSSGYYDAYYRRAQQVRTKLISEFAK
;
A
#
# COMPACT_ATOMS: atom_id res chain seq x y z
N ALA A 1 20.58 0.62 -6.56
CA ALA A 1 19.24 0.05 -6.34
C ALA A 1 18.95 -1.04 -7.39
N ALA A 2 19.03 -0.78 -8.70
CA ALA A 2 18.68 -1.72 -9.77
C ALA A 2 19.44 -3.05 -9.71
N LEU A 3 20.76 -3.03 -9.52
CA LEU A 3 21.59 -4.23 -9.38
C LEU A 3 21.14 -5.11 -8.19
N VAL A 4 20.80 -4.51 -7.06
CA VAL A 4 20.30 -5.24 -5.89
C VAL A 4 18.91 -5.82 -6.19
N LEU A 5 18.06 -5.08 -6.89
CA LEU A 5 16.75 -5.56 -7.30
C LEU A 5 16.86 -6.73 -8.28
N ASP A 6 17.80 -6.72 -9.22
CA ASP A 6 18.06 -7.87 -10.11
C ASP A 6 18.42 -9.14 -9.34
N CYS A 7 19.19 -9.00 -8.24
CA CYS A 7 19.55 -10.15 -7.39
C CYS A 7 18.38 -10.65 -6.53
N MET A 8 17.49 -9.75 -6.10
CA MET A 8 16.40 -10.09 -5.17
C MET A 8 15.13 -10.53 -5.86
N ALA A 9 14.88 -10.04 -7.08
CA ALA A 9 13.63 -10.27 -7.79
C ALA A 9 13.64 -11.63 -8.51
N GLY A 10 12.59 -12.41 -8.35
CA GLY A 10 12.44 -13.70 -8.99
C GLY A 10 11.34 -14.53 -8.32
N ARG A 11 11.09 -15.69 -8.88
CA ARG A 11 10.17 -16.66 -8.27
C ARG A 11 10.91 -17.46 -7.19
N ASP A 12 10.31 -17.53 -6.01
CA ASP A 12 10.70 -18.44 -4.94
C ASP A 12 9.63 -19.54 -4.82
N LEU A 13 10.05 -20.80 -4.95
CA LEU A 13 9.15 -21.95 -4.83
C LEU A 13 8.62 -22.18 -3.42
N LEU A 14 9.28 -21.59 -2.41
CA LEU A 14 8.86 -21.65 -1.01
C LEU A 14 7.94 -20.49 -0.60
N ASP A 15 7.81 -19.47 -1.46
CA ASP A 15 6.94 -18.33 -1.25
C ASP A 15 5.80 -18.31 -2.29
N GLY A 16 4.60 -18.70 -1.85
CA GLY A 16 3.40 -18.72 -2.68
C GLY A 16 2.90 -17.33 -3.12
N THR A 17 3.51 -16.24 -2.63
CA THR A 17 3.17 -14.86 -3.05
C THR A 17 4.00 -14.37 -4.23
N THR A 18 5.07 -15.06 -4.59
CA THR A 18 5.86 -14.72 -5.77
C THR A 18 5.19 -15.21 -7.05
N ILE A 19 5.32 -14.41 -8.12
CA ILE A 19 4.75 -14.72 -9.44
C ILE A 19 5.86 -14.98 -10.46
N GLU A 20 5.56 -15.79 -11.48
CA GLU A 20 6.43 -15.90 -12.64
C GLU A 20 6.41 -14.58 -13.43
N ARG A 21 7.58 -14.16 -13.86
CA ARG A 21 7.76 -13.00 -14.71
C ARG A 21 8.84 -13.30 -15.77
N PRO A 22 8.80 -12.62 -16.93
CA PRO A 22 9.91 -12.69 -17.87
C PRO A 22 11.22 -12.29 -17.21
N GLU A 23 12.32 -12.88 -17.62
CA GLU A 23 13.65 -12.41 -17.23
C GLU A 23 13.82 -10.96 -17.69
N THR A 24 13.95 -10.05 -16.74
CA THR A 24 14.09 -8.62 -16.99
C THR A 24 15.24 -8.12 -16.12
N SER A 25 16.20 -7.44 -16.72
CA SER A 25 17.25 -6.75 -15.97
C SER A 25 16.81 -5.33 -15.64
N TYR A 26 16.81 -4.98 -14.36
CA TYR A 26 16.56 -3.62 -13.90
C TYR A 26 17.77 -2.71 -14.08
N THR A 27 18.94 -3.28 -14.38
CA THR A 27 20.15 -2.52 -14.75
C THR A 27 20.15 -2.10 -16.21
N ASP A 28 19.31 -2.71 -17.05
CA ASP A 28 19.08 -2.23 -18.42
C ASP A 28 18.14 -1.02 -18.39
N LEU A 29 18.73 0.15 -18.19
CA LEU A 29 18.04 1.43 -18.11
C LEU A 29 17.84 2.08 -19.48
N GLY A 30 17.72 1.32 -20.56
CA GLY A 30 17.54 1.80 -21.93
C GLY A 30 16.29 2.66 -22.18
N ILE A 31 15.86 3.44 -21.19
CA ILE A 31 14.72 4.36 -21.28
C ILE A 31 15.16 5.63 -22.04
N ALA A 32 14.63 5.82 -23.23
CA ALA A 32 14.70 7.10 -23.93
C ALA A 32 13.86 8.14 -23.16
N LEU A 33 14.50 9.08 -22.48
CA LEU A 33 13.79 10.16 -21.76
C LEU A 33 13.06 11.09 -22.74
N LYS A 34 13.65 11.33 -23.92
CA LYS A 34 13.08 12.21 -24.93
C LYS A 34 11.73 11.68 -25.44
N GLY A 35 10.69 12.49 -25.28
CA GLY A 35 9.32 12.14 -25.68
C GLY A 35 8.55 11.30 -24.64
N THR A 36 9.17 10.95 -23.53
CA THR A 36 8.46 10.31 -22.41
C THR A 36 7.48 11.29 -21.78
N ARG A 37 6.22 10.88 -21.65
CA ARG A 37 5.17 11.70 -21.04
C ARG A 37 5.14 11.52 -19.52
N ILE A 38 5.12 12.63 -18.81
CA ILE A 38 5.08 12.69 -17.34
C ILE A 38 3.87 13.51 -16.90
N GLY A 39 2.99 12.89 -16.10
CA GLY A 39 1.85 13.59 -15.49
C GLY A 39 2.23 14.10 -14.10
N VAL A 40 2.08 15.39 -13.86
CA VAL A 40 2.24 16.02 -12.54
C VAL A 40 0.86 16.22 -11.94
N ILE A 41 0.58 15.48 -10.86
CA ILE A 41 -0.73 15.50 -10.22
C ILE A 41 -0.82 16.73 -9.32
N LYS A 42 -1.62 17.71 -9.70
CA LYS A 42 -1.73 19.00 -9.01
C LYS A 42 -2.19 18.89 -7.55
N GLU A 43 -3.03 17.90 -7.24
CA GLU A 43 -3.58 17.68 -5.90
C GLU A 43 -2.51 17.32 -4.87
N TYR A 44 -1.34 16.83 -5.29
CA TYR A 44 -0.21 16.55 -4.39
C TYR A 44 0.60 17.79 -4.02
N PHE A 45 0.41 18.91 -4.71
CA PHE A 45 1.12 20.18 -4.44
C PHE A 45 0.29 21.14 -3.56
N GLY A 46 -0.76 20.62 -2.90
CA GLY A 46 -1.63 21.37 -2.00
C GLY A 46 -1.06 21.66 -0.62
N GLU A 47 -1.94 22.06 0.30
CA GLU A 47 -1.60 22.27 1.70
C GLU A 47 -1.05 20.99 2.36
N GLY A 48 -0.07 21.17 3.27
CA GLY A 48 0.55 20.07 4.02
C GLY A 48 1.77 19.44 3.34
N LEU A 49 2.14 19.85 2.12
CA LEU A 49 3.39 19.45 1.50
C LEU A 49 4.54 20.24 2.13
N ASP A 50 5.55 19.54 2.64
CA ASP A 50 6.77 20.13 3.17
C ASP A 50 7.47 21.00 2.08
N PRO A 51 7.84 22.26 2.38
CA PRO A 51 8.45 23.16 1.39
C PRO A 51 9.74 22.63 0.76
N ASP A 52 10.58 21.95 1.54
CA ASP A 52 11.86 21.41 1.03
C ASP A 52 11.61 20.23 0.09
N VAL A 53 10.62 19.39 0.42
CA VAL A 53 10.18 18.30 -0.47
C VAL A 53 9.61 18.87 -1.77
N LYS A 54 8.77 19.90 -1.70
CA LYS A 54 8.21 20.59 -2.87
C LYS A 54 9.30 21.08 -3.81
N VAL A 55 10.28 21.82 -3.26
CA VAL A 55 11.41 22.36 -4.04
C VAL A 55 12.21 21.24 -4.73
N LYS A 56 12.48 20.13 -4.03
CA LYS A 56 13.22 19.00 -4.62
C LYS A 56 12.44 18.30 -5.73
N VAL A 57 11.15 18.13 -5.57
CA VAL A 57 10.30 17.54 -6.61
C VAL A 57 10.20 18.46 -7.82
N GLU A 58 10.00 19.76 -7.63
CA GLU A 58 9.96 20.74 -8.71
C GLU A 58 11.29 20.82 -9.49
N LEU A 59 12.44 20.71 -8.80
CA LEU A 59 13.74 20.60 -9.46
C LEU A 59 13.86 19.33 -10.31
N ALA A 60 13.45 18.18 -9.79
CA ALA A 60 13.46 16.93 -10.53
C ALA A 60 12.55 16.99 -11.78
N ILE A 61 11.38 17.63 -11.68
CA ILE A 61 10.50 17.85 -12.84
C ILE A 61 11.21 18.68 -13.91
N LYS A 62 11.89 19.78 -13.53
CA LYS A 62 12.65 20.61 -14.48
C LYS A 62 13.81 19.86 -15.13
N GLU A 63 14.49 19.01 -14.38
CA GLU A 63 15.55 18.15 -14.94
C GLU A 63 15.00 17.18 -16.00
N LEU A 64 13.84 16.59 -15.74
CA LEU A 64 13.16 15.70 -16.70
C LEU A 64 12.69 16.45 -17.95
N GLU A 65 12.15 17.67 -17.81
CA GLU A 65 11.82 18.53 -18.95
C GLU A 65 13.09 18.86 -19.78
N SER A 66 14.18 19.20 -19.11
CA SER A 66 15.47 19.50 -19.75
C SER A 66 16.06 18.28 -20.48
N ALA A 67 15.76 17.07 -19.99
CA ALA A 67 16.13 15.80 -20.63
C ALA A 67 15.23 15.43 -21.81
N GLY A 68 14.21 16.24 -22.10
CA GLY A 68 13.31 16.06 -23.25
C GLY A 68 12.00 15.30 -22.97
N CYS A 69 11.64 15.15 -21.70
CA CYS A 69 10.31 14.62 -21.33
C CYS A 69 9.21 15.66 -21.61
N GLU A 70 8.02 15.16 -21.97
CA GLU A 70 6.81 15.98 -22.08
C GLU A 70 6.08 16.01 -20.74
N VAL A 71 6.23 17.07 -19.97
CA VAL A 71 5.56 17.23 -18.68
C VAL A 71 4.20 17.90 -18.86
N LYS A 72 3.16 17.34 -18.23
CA LYS A 72 1.80 17.89 -18.24
C LYS A 72 1.22 17.85 -16.83
N GLU A 73 0.55 18.92 -16.44
CA GLU A 73 -0.28 18.90 -15.24
C GLU A 73 -1.53 18.05 -15.49
N VAL A 74 -1.83 17.17 -14.53
CA VAL A 74 -3.03 16.32 -14.54
C VAL A 74 -3.79 16.51 -13.23
N SER A 75 -5.09 16.27 -13.26
CA SER A 75 -5.96 16.38 -12.07
C SER A 75 -6.65 15.06 -11.79
N LEU A 76 -6.62 14.64 -10.53
CA LEU A 76 -7.34 13.50 -9.99
C LEU A 76 -8.31 13.98 -8.89
N PRO A 77 -9.51 14.44 -9.27
CA PRO A 77 -10.43 15.11 -8.32
C PRO A 77 -10.85 14.26 -7.12
N SER A 78 -10.77 12.94 -7.23
CA SER A 78 -11.10 12.02 -6.12
C SER A 78 -9.93 11.77 -5.16
N LEU A 79 -8.73 12.26 -5.48
CA LEU A 79 -7.52 12.02 -4.69
C LEU A 79 -7.59 12.48 -3.22
N PRO A 80 -8.25 13.62 -2.88
CA PRO A 80 -8.43 14.03 -1.48
C PRO A 80 -9.13 12.98 -0.60
N SER A 81 -9.92 12.09 -1.20
CA SER A 81 -10.58 10.99 -0.49
C SER A 81 -9.72 9.72 -0.34
N ALA A 82 -8.54 9.67 -0.96
CA ALA A 82 -7.71 8.47 -1.00
C ALA A 82 -7.24 8.03 0.39
N LEU A 83 -6.85 8.96 1.25
CA LEU A 83 -6.40 8.66 2.62
C LEU A 83 -7.53 8.06 3.46
N ALA A 84 -8.74 8.60 3.38
CA ALA A 84 -9.90 8.05 4.07
C ALA A 84 -10.25 6.64 3.57
N CYS A 85 -10.15 6.41 2.25
CA CYS A 85 -10.31 5.07 1.66
C CYS A 85 -9.26 4.08 2.17
N TYR A 86 -8.00 4.51 2.24
CA TYR A 86 -6.92 3.69 2.79
C TYR A 86 -7.21 3.26 4.22
N TYR A 87 -7.64 4.18 5.10
CA TYR A 87 -7.94 3.86 6.49
C TYR A 87 -9.18 2.98 6.68
N ALA A 88 -10.06 2.90 5.70
CA ALA A 88 -11.16 1.94 5.71
C ALA A 88 -10.76 0.56 5.16
N ILE A 89 -10.10 0.53 4.00
CA ILE A 89 -9.78 -0.72 3.29
C ILE A 89 -8.62 -1.46 3.95
N MET A 90 -7.52 -0.76 4.21
CA MET A 90 -6.29 -1.41 4.69
C MET A 90 -6.46 -2.06 6.06
N PRO A 91 -7.05 -1.42 7.09
CA PRO A 91 -7.32 -2.11 8.33
C PRO A 91 -8.29 -3.30 8.20
N ALA A 92 -9.28 -3.21 7.31
CA ALA A 92 -10.19 -4.33 7.02
C ALA A 92 -9.43 -5.55 6.49
N GLU A 93 -8.56 -5.35 5.50
CA GLU A 93 -7.67 -6.38 4.95
C GLU A 93 -6.70 -6.93 6.02
N VAL A 94 -6.08 -6.05 6.82
CA VAL A 94 -5.19 -6.43 7.91
C VAL A 94 -5.92 -7.30 8.94
N SER A 95 -7.12 -6.91 9.36
CA SER A 95 -7.93 -7.68 10.31
C SER A 95 -8.21 -9.09 9.78
N SER A 96 -8.61 -9.20 8.53
CA SER A 96 -8.86 -10.48 7.87
C SER A 96 -7.60 -11.33 7.73
N ASN A 97 -6.53 -10.75 7.20
CA ASN A 97 -5.29 -11.48 6.93
C ASN A 97 -4.55 -11.92 8.21
N LEU A 98 -4.52 -11.08 9.24
CA LEU A 98 -3.85 -11.40 10.49
C LEU A 98 -4.69 -12.33 11.41
N SER A 99 -5.92 -12.66 11.06
CA SER A 99 -6.74 -13.63 11.79
C SER A 99 -6.12 -15.02 11.83
N ARG A 100 -5.31 -15.37 10.81
CA ARG A 100 -4.63 -16.67 10.71
C ARG A 100 -3.49 -16.87 11.72
N TYR A 101 -2.95 -15.78 12.27
CA TYR A 101 -1.89 -15.84 13.28
C TYR A 101 -2.50 -16.05 14.67
N ASP A 102 -2.85 -17.28 14.95
CA ASP A 102 -3.60 -17.72 16.13
C ASP A 102 -2.72 -18.29 17.24
N GLY A 103 -1.44 -18.51 16.95
CA GLY A 103 -0.49 -19.14 17.87
C GLY A 103 -0.60 -20.67 17.94
N GLN A 104 -1.50 -21.27 17.16
CA GLN A 104 -1.66 -22.72 17.07
C GLN A 104 -0.96 -23.28 15.83
N ARG A 105 -1.28 -22.72 14.67
CA ARG A 105 -0.73 -23.11 13.36
C ARG A 105 0.34 -22.15 12.88
N PHE A 106 0.17 -20.87 13.15
CA PHE A 106 1.06 -19.81 12.68
C PHE A 106 1.31 -18.76 13.75
N GLY A 107 2.51 -18.17 13.70
CA GLY A 107 2.90 -17.06 14.54
C GLY A 107 3.39 -17.46 15.91
N TYR A 108 3.48 -16.46 16.79
CA TYR A 108 3.94 -16.63 18.16
C TYR A 108 2.91 -17.39 19.00
N SER A 109 3.38 -18.39 19.77
CA SER A 109 2.58 -19.14 20.73
C SER A 109 3.01 -18.81 22.16
N SER A 110 2.09 -18.35 23.00
CA SER A 110 2.38 -18.01 24.39
C SER A 110 2.43 -19.25 25.28
N SER A 111 3.48 -19.34 26.12
CA SER A 111 3.61 -20.39 27.14
C SER A 111 2.72 -20.17 28.38
N LYS A 112 2.03 -19.02 28.49
CA LYS A 112 1.17 -18.69 29.64
C LYS A 112 -0.21 -19.34 29.58
N ALA A 113 -0.61 -19.82 28.41
CA ALA A 113 -1.93 -20.38 28.17
C ALA A 113 -2.08 -21.73 28.89
N LYS A 114 -3.23 -21.93 29.54
CA LYS A 114 -3.60 -23.17 30.22
C LYS A 114 -4.69 -23.95 29.45
N ASP A 115 -5.38 -23.29 28.55
CA ASP A 115 -6.41 -23.84 27.73
C ASP A 115 -6.42 -23.20 26.33
N LEU A 116 -7.28 -23.65 25.44
CA LEU A 116 -7.35 -23.18 24.05
C LEU A 116 -7.73 -21.70 23.96
N GLU A 117 -8.69 -21.24 24.74
CA GLU A 117 -9.13 -19.85 24.75
C GLU A 117 -8.01 -18.92 25.19
N GLN A 118 -7.35 -19.26 26.28
CA GLN A 118 -6.18 -18.50 26.77
C GLN A 118 -5.02 -18.53 25.76
N SER A 119 -4.86 -19.64 25.03
CA SER A 119 -3.84 -19.72 23.99
C SER A 119 -4.05 -18.66 22.91
N TYR A 120 -5.28 -18.51 22.40
CA TYR A 120 -5.62 -17.43 21.45
C TYR A 120 -5.41 -16.04 22.06
N LEU A 121 -5.92 -15.81 23.27
CA LEU A 121 -5.84 -14.50 23.92
C LEU A 121 -4.38 -14.08 24.17
N TRP A 122 -3.59 -14.92 24.82
CA TRP A 122 -2.21 -14.60 25.18
C TRP A 122 -1.29 -14.52 23.97
N SER A 123 -1.39 -15.48 23.03
CA SER A 123 -0.54 -15.48 21.84
C SER A 123 -0.77 -14.22 20.98
N ARG A 124 -2.01 -13.83 20.76
CA ARG A 124 -2.32 -12.62 20.01
C ARG A 124 -2.01 -11.34 20.79
N SER A 125 -2.23 -11.36 22.11
CA SER A 125 -1.91 -10.20 22.96
C SER A 125 -0.41 -9.93 23.05
N GLU A 126 0.41 -10.93 23.11
CA GLU A 126 1.87 -10.80 23.20
C GLU A 126 2.53 -10.68 21.83
N GLY A 127 2.02 -11.42 20.82
CA GLY A 127 2.61 -11.50 19.50
C GLY A 127 2.36 -10.27 18.62
N PHE A 128 1.28 -9.53 18.84
CA PHE A 128 1.00 -8.32 18.07
C PHE A 128 1.40 -7.05 18.81
N GLY A 129 2.15 -6.17 18.14
CA GLY A 129 2.44 -4.84 18.63
C GLY A 129 1.19 -3.92 18.65
N HIS A 130 1.31 -2.77 19.30
CA HIS A 130 0.20 -1.84 19.51
C HIS A 130 -0.47 -1.37 18.22
N GLU A 131 0.33 -1.05 17.19
CA GLU A 131 -0.21 -0.59 15.91
C GLU A 131 -0.96 -1.70 15.17
N ALA A 132 -0.44 -2.92 15.16
CA ALA A 132 -1.12 -4.06 14.56
C ALA A 132 -2.47 -4.33 15.25
N LYS A 133 -2.52 -4.28 16.58
CA LYS A 133 -3.76 -4.42 17.36
C LYS A 133 -4.76 -3.34 17.01
N ARG A 134 -4.33 -2.06 16.93
CA ARG A 134 -5.18 -0.95 16.54
C ARG A 134 -5.79 -1.17 15.15
N ARG A 135 -4.99 -1.57 14.17
CA ARG A 135 -5.45 -1.87 12.81
C ARG A 135 -6.44 -3.03 12.77
N ILE A 136 -6.18 -4.09 13.52
CA ILE A 136 -7.10 -5.24 13.63
C ILE A 136 -8.44 -4.79 14.21
N MET A 137 -8.45 -3.99 15.27
CA MET A 137 -9.69 -3.49 15.88
C MET A 137 -10.49 -2.59 14.93
N ILE A 138 -9.82 -1.63 14.28
CA ILE A 138 -10.47 -0.76 13.28
C ILE A 138 -11.04 -1.61 12.15
N GLY A 139 -10.28 -2.56 11.63
CA GLY A 139 -10.71 -3.42 10.53
C GLY A 139 -11.90 -4.30 10.91
N THR A 140 -11.89 -4.86 12.11
CA THR A 140 -13.03 -5.64 12.63
C THR A 140 -14.29 -4.78 12.72
N TYR A 141 -14.17 -3.54 13.19
CA TYR A 141 -15.29 -2.60 13.24
C TYR A 141 -15.81 -2.28 11.83
N VAL A 142 -14.94 -1.94 10.90
CA VAL A 142 -15.30 -1.61 9.52
C VAL A 142 -16.00 -2.78 8.80
N LEU A 143 -15.62 -4.02 9.11
CA LEU A 143 -16.21 -5.23 8.53
C LEU A 143 -17.46 -5.72 9.27
N SER A 144 -17.81 -5.14 10.41
CA SER A 144 -18.93 -5.61 11.21
C SER A 144 -20.29 -5.28 10.57
N SER A 145 -21.31 -6.05 10.94
CA SER A 145 -22.68 -5.86 10.47
C SER A 145 -23.17 -4.44 10.77
N GLY A 146 -23.81 -3.79 9.80
CA GLY A 146 -24.27 -2.40 9.87
C GLY A 146 -23.24 -1.34 9.49
N TYR A 147 -21.93 -1.65 9.54
CA TYR A 147 -20.86 -0.72 9.17
C TYR A 147 -20.18 -1.06 7.84
N TYR A 148 -20.27 -2.30 7.40
CA TYR A 148 -19.66 -2.77 6.15
C TYR A 148 -20.06 -1.91 4.94
N ASP A 149 -21.37 -1.69 4.75
CA ASP A 149 -21.87 -0.90 3.62
C ASP A 149 -21.51 0.59 3.74
N ALA A 150 -21.54 1.11 4.97
CA ALA A 150 -21.26 2.52 5.25
C ALA A 150 -19.78 2.89 5.04
N TYR A 151 -18.85 1.99 5.34
CA TYR A 151 -17.41 2.24 5.29
C TYR A 151 -16.69 1.44 4.20
N TYR A 152 -16.65 0.11 4.32
CA TYR A 152 -15.85 -0.72 3.42
C TYR A 152 -16.34 -0.64 1.97
N ARG A 153 -17.62 -0.85 1.75
CA ARG A 153 -18.21 -0.78 0.41
C ARG A 153 -18.07 0.59 -0.24
N ARG A 154 -18.29 1.66 0.51
CA ARG A 154 -18.07 3.03 0.01
C ARG A 154 -16.61 3.29 -0.35
N ALA A 155 -15.68 2.86 0.49
CA ALA A 155 -14.26 2.98 0.20
C ALA A 155 -13.86 2.21 -1.07
N GLN A 156 -14.41 1.02 -1.28
CA GLN A 156 -14.23 0.26 -2.52
C GLN A 156 -14.75 1.01 -3.76
N GLN A 157 -15.91 1.67 -3.66
CA GLN A 157 -16.46 2.48 -4.75
C GLN A 157 -15.56 3.68 -5.08
N VAL A 158 -15.05 4.39 -4.06
CA VAL A 158 -14.12 5.52 -4.26
C VAL A 158 -12.79 5.01 -4.84
N ARG A 159 -12.27 3.86 -4.39
CA ARG A 159 -11.08 3.24 -4.98
C ARG A 159 -11.28 2.96 -6.47
N THR A 160 -12.42 2.40 -6.85
CA THR A 160 -12.76 2.14 -8.25
C THR A 160 -12.78 3.44 -9.07
N LYS A 161 -13.31 4.52 -8.50
CA LYS A 161 -13.29 5.83 -9.14
C LYS A 161 -11.87 6.37 -9.32
N LEU A 162 -11.04 6.27 -8.29
CA LEU A 162 -9.62 6.64 -8.37
C LEU A 162 -8.90 5.84 -9.48
N ILE A 163 -9.09 4.52 -9.54
CA ILE A 163 -8.51 3.68 -10.60
C ILE A 163 -8.95 4.19 -11.99
N SER A 164 -10.23 4.55 -12.16
CA SER A 164 -10.73 5.07 -13.44
C SER A 164 -10.18 6.45 -13.79
N GLU A 165 -9.82 7.26 -12.81
CA GLU A 165 -9.16 8.56 -13.02
C GLU A 165 -7.69 8.38 -13.44
N PHE A 166 -6.99 7.42 -12.88
CA PHE A 166 -5.61 7.09 -13.30
C PHE A 166 -5.53 6.41 -14.68
N ALA A 167 -6.60 5.77 -15.14
CA ALA A 167 -6.64 5.08 -16.44
C ALA A 167 -6.90 6.03 -17.63
N LYS A 168 -7.18 7.30 -17.39
CA LYS A 168 -7.42 8.33 -18.43
C LYS A 168 -6.12 8.97 -18.90
#